data_3c247d4d2a4f56210d6144668e2708f4
#
_entry.id   3c247d4d2a4f56210d6144668e2708f4
#
_cell.length_a   1.000
_cell.length_b   1.000
_cell.length_c   1.000
_cell.angle_alpha   90.00
_cell.angle_beta   90.00
_cell.angle_gamma   90.00
#
_symmetry.space_group_name_H-M   'P 1'
#
loop_
_entity.id
_entity.type
_entity.pdbx_description
1 polymer ?
#
loop_
_entity_poly.entity_id
_entity_poly.type
_entity_poly.pdbx_seq_one_letter_code
_entity_poly.pdbx_strand_id
1 'polypeptide(L)'
;DSTLIQTECIDELAKRAGVGEQVAAITERAMRGEIDFKKSFTERVALLKGLDADVMKDIAETMPITEGVDRLMTVLKQCGYKIAILSGGFTYFGEYLQRKYGIDYVYANELEINENNKLTGRYLGDVVDGKRKAELLKLLAQVEKVNLAQTIAVGDGANDLPMLSEA
;
A
#
# COMPACT_ATOMS: atom_id res chain seq x y z
N ASP A 1 -0.48 3.80 2.45
CA ASP A 1 -1.24 3.95 3.68
C ASP A 1 -0.40 4.72 4.70
N SER A 2 -1.06 5.61 5.44
CA SER A 2 -0.47 6.39 6.54
C SER A 2 0.76 7.25 6.18
N THR A 3 1.05 7.41 4.90
CA THR A 3 2.12 8.29 4.38
C THR A 3 1.51 9.29 3.39
N LEU A 4 1.14 8.87 2.18
CA LEU A 4 0.45 9.75 1.21
C LEU A 4 -1.01 9.98 1.58
N ILE A 5 -1.63 9.02 2.23
CA ILE A 5 -3.00 9.10 2.73
C ILE A 5 -3.01 8.92 4.24
N GLN A 6 -3.99 9.52 4.92
CA GLN A 6 -4.08 9.48 6.38
C GLN A 6 -5.02 8.39 6.86
N THR A 7 -4.95 7.23 6.24
CA THR A 7 -5.74 6.06 6.61
C THR A 7 -5.04 4.77 6.19
N GLU A 8 -5.50 3.65 6.75
CA GLU A 8 -5.13 2.31 6.33
C GLU A 8 -6.29 1.73 5.51
N CYS A 9 -6.05 1.45 4.24
CA CYS A 9 -7.11 0.99 3.35
C CYS A 9 -7.74 -0.32 3.78
N ILE A 10 -6.97 -1.25 4.37
CA ILE A 10 -7.53 -2.51 4.86
C ILE A 10 -8.53 -2.27 5.99
N ASP A 11 -8.28 -1.28 6.85
CA ASP A 11 -9.21 -0.94 7.93
C ASP A 11 -10.49 -0.33 7.38
N GLU A 12 -10.40 0.50 6.35
CA GLU A 12 -11.58 1.06 5.69
C GLU A 12 -12.42 -0.03 5.01
N LEU A 13 -11.77 -0.97 4.32
CA LEU A 13 -12.45 -2.13 3.75
C LEU A 13 -13.10 -2.99 4.82
N ALA A 14 -12.42 -3.21 5.93
CA ALA A 14 -12.95 -4.00 7.05
C ALA A 14 -14.19 -3.37 7.65
N LYS A 15 -14.22 -2.04 7.79
CA LYS A 15 -15.42 -1.32 8.24
C LYS A 15 -16.60 -1.55 7.30
N ARG A 16 -16.36 -1.49 5.99
CA ARG A 16 -17.41 -1.72 4.99
C ARG A 16 -17.90 -3.17 4.98
N ALA A 17 -17.04 -4.12 5.33
CA ALA A 17 -17.39 -5.53 5.43
C ALA A 17 -18.01 -5.91 6.79
N GLY A 18 -18.04 -4.98 7.75
CA GLY A 18 -18.55 -5.26 9.09
C GLY A 18 -17.61 -6.12 9.95
N VAL A 19 -16.33 -6.17 9.63
CA VAL A 19 -15.32 -7.00 10.31
C VAL A 19 -14.18 -6.16 10.91
N GLY A 20 -14.43 -4.88 11.16
CA GLY A 20 -13.40 -3.96 11.65
C GLY A 20 -12.74 -4.42 12.96
N GLU A 21 -13.51 -4.92 13.93
CA GLU A 21 -12.96 -5.39 15.20
C GLU A 21 -12.10 -6.64 15.03
N GLN A 22 -12.52 -7.57 14.19
CA GLN A 22 -11.77 -8.79 13.90
C GLN A 22 -10.44 -8.48 13.20
N VAL A 23 -10.45 -7.57 12.25
CA VAL A 23 -9.23 -7.14 11.55
C VAL A 23 -8.29 -6.43 12.51
N ALA A 24 -8.82 -5.53 13.35
CA ALA A 24 -8.02 -4.82 14.37
C ALA A 24 -7.34 -5.80 15.35
N ALA A 25 -8.05 -6.85 15.77
CA ALA A 25 -7.51 -7.86 16.67
C ALA A 25 -6.32 -8.60 16.03
N ILE A 26 -6.40 -8.93 14.74
CA ILE A 26 -5.31 -9.60 14.02
C ILE A 26 -4.10 -8.65 13.89
N THR A 27 -4.34 -7.40 13.56
CA THR A 27 -3.29 -6.37 13.48
C THR A 27 -2.56 -6.25 14.81
N GLU A 28 -3.30 -6.22 15.91
CA GLU A 28 -2.72 -6.13 17.25
C GLU A 28 -1.84 -7.34 17.58
N ARG A 29 -2.27 -8.55 17.23
CA ARG A 29 -1.46 -9.77 17.41
C ARG A 29 -0.15 -9.70 16.63
N ALA A 30 -0.19 -9.18 15.40
CA ALA A 30 1.01 -8.98 14.59
C ALA A 30 1.94 -7.94 15.21
N MET A 31 1.39 -6.85 15.75
CA MET A 31 2.18 -5.81 16.41
C MET A 31 2.85 -6.33 17.69
N ARG A 32 2.25 -7.30 18.38
CA ARG A 32 2.85 -7.95 19.56
C ARG A 32 3.85 -9.05 19.19
N GLY A 33 4.06 -9.30 17.90
CA GLY A 33 4.98 -10.33 17.43
C GLY A 33 4.45 -11.76 17.52
N GLU A 34 3.16 -11.95 17.78
CA GLU A 34 2.55 -13.28 17.90
C GLU A 34 2.40 -13.98 16.54
N ILE A 35 2.23 -13.23 15.46
CA ILE A 35 2.15 -13.73 14.09
C ILE A 35 2.99 -12.83 13.19
N ASP A 36 3.51 -13.38 12.09
CA ASP A 36 4.29 -12.60 11.12
C ASP A 36 3.38 -11.75 10.21
N PHE A 37 4.00 -10.86 9.46
CA PHE A 37 3.28 -9.96 8.56
C PHE A 37 2.46 -10.71 7.52
N LYS A 38 3.06 -11.70 6.86
CA LYS A 38 2.39 -12.46 5.80
C LYS A 38 1.15 -13.19 6.33
N LYS A 39 1.28 -13.85 7.48
CA LYS A 39 0.15 -14.55 8.10
C LYS A 39 -0.94 -13.58 8.52
N SER A 40 -0.57 -12.47 9.16
CA SER A 40 -1.50 -11.41 9.53
C SER A 40 -2.23 -10.86 8.32
N PHE A 41 -1.51 -10.56 7.26
CA PHE A 41 -2.08 -10.03 6.02
C PHE A 41 -3.08 -11.01 5.41
N THR A 42 -2.69 -12.29 5.29
CA THR A 42 -3.55 -13.35 4.75
C THR A 42 -4.84 -13.50 5.55
N GLU A 43 -4.76 -13.51 6.88
CA GLU A 43 -5.93 -13.63 7.74
C GLU A 43 -6.85 -12.41 7.64
N ARG A 44 -6.30 -11.20 7.58
CA ARG A 44 -7.09 -9.98 7.45
C ARG A 44 -7.80 -9.90 6.10
N VAL A 45 -7.11 -10.23 5.02
CA VAL A 45 -7.70 -10.25 3.68
C VAL A 45 -8.82 -11.28 3.59
N ALA A 46 -8.64 -12.45 4.21
CA ALA A 46 -9.66 -13.51 4.21
C ALA A 46 -11.00 -13.04 4.80
N LEU A 47 -10.96 -12.14 5.76
CA LEU A 47 -12.18 -11.57 6.38
C LEU A 47 -12.96 -10.65 5.45
N LEU A 48 -12.35 -10.19 4.36
CA LEU A 48 -13.01 -9.33 3.37
C LEU A 48 -13.82 -10.08 2.33
N LYS A 49 -13.83 -11.41 2.40
CA LYS A 49 -14.56 -12.26 1.45
C LYS A 49 -16.02 -11.85 1.33
N GLY A 50 -16.48 -11.69 0.10
CA GLY A 50 -17.87 -11.35 -0.22
C GLY A 50 -18.14 -9.85 -0.28
N LEU A 51 -17.18 -9.00 0.07
CA LEU A 51 -17.33 -7.55 -0.04
C LEU A 51 -17.40 -7.13 -1.50
N ASP A 52 -18.36 -6.25 -1.82
CA ASP A 52 -18.48 -5.69 -3.16
C ASP A 52 -17.24 -4.86 -3.50
N ALA A 53 -16.60 -5.19 -4.61
CA ALA A 53 -15.38 -4.51 -5.03
C ALA A 53 -15.59 -3.01 -5.33
N ASP A 54 -16.83 -2.61 -5.66
CA ASP A 54 -17.14 -1.20 -5.94
C ASP A 54 -16.97 -0.29 -4.73
N VAL A 55 -16.94 -0.82 -3.50
CA VAL A 55 -16.67 -0.02 -2.31
C VAL A 55 -15.26 0.59 -2.35
N MET A 56 -14.33 -0.01 -3.08
CA MET A 56 -12.98 0.52 -3.21
C MET A 56 -12.97 1.88 -3.90
N LYS A 57 -13.83 2.09 -4.89
CA LYS A 57 -13.97 3.38 -5.56
C LYS A 57 -14.42 4.45 -4.57
N ASP A 58 -15.43 4.16 -3.77
CA ASP A 58 -15.95 5.09 -2.77
C ASP A 58 -14.88 5.44 -1.73
N ILE A 59 -14.16 4.45 -1.25
CA ILE A 59 -13.07 4.67 -0.29
C ILE A 59 -11.97 5.54 -0.92
N ALA A 60 -11.55 5.24 -2.15
CA ALA A 60 -10.52 6.00 -2.84
C ALA A 60 -10.90 7.48 -3.01
N GLU A 61 -12.15 7.74 -3.38
CA GLU A 61 -12.65 9.10 -3.60
C GLU A 61 -12.80 9.90 -2.30
N THR A 62 -12.96 9.23 -1.16
CA THR A 62 -13.20 9.88 0.13
C THR A 62 -12.04 9.78 1.12
N MET A 63 -11.02 8.98 0.82
CA MET A 63 -9.87 8.84 1.71
C MET A 63 -9.10 10.16 1.86
N PRO A 64 -8.68 10.52 3.10
CA PRO A 64 -7.96 11.76 3.32
C PRO A 64 -6.55 11.69 2.77
N ILE A 65 -6.21 12.65 1.91
CA ILE A 65 -4.86 12.80 1.36
C ILE A 65 -4.04 13.62 2.35
N THR A 66 -2.80 13.21 2.59
CA THR A 66 -1.89 13.95 3.46
C THR A 66 -1.68 15.36 2.92
N GLU A 67 -1.76 16.36 3.80
CA GLU A 67 -1.55 17.75 3.43
C GLU A 67 -0.19 17.93 2.77
N GLY A 68 -0.16 18.67 1.67
CA GLY A 68 1.08 18.97 0.94
C GLY A 68 1.46 17.98 -0.15
N VAL A 69 0.75 16.85 -0.28
CA VAL A 69 1.06 15.84 -1.29
C VAL A 69 0.97 16.41 -2.71
N ASP A 70 -0.07 17.17 -3.02
CA ASP A 70 -0.23 17.82 -4.33
C ASP A 70 1.02 18.64 -4.69
N ARG A 71 1.42 19.52 -3.79
CA ARG A 71 2.57 20.39 -3.99
C ARG A 71 3.87 19.59 -4.09
N LEU A 72 4.03 18.58 -3.21
CA LEU A 72 5.22 17.73 -3.22
C LEU A 72 5.37 17.01 -4.56
N MET A 73 4.29 16.41 -5.06
CA MET A 73 4.32 15.68 -6.33
C MET A 73 4.63 16.61 -7.50
N THR A 74 4.04 17.79 -7.52
CA THR A 74 4.30 18.79 -8.55
C THR A 74 5.77 19.20 -8.56
N VAL A 75 6.34 19.52 -7.39
CA VAL A 75 7.73 19.96 -7.27
C VAL A 75 8.71 18.85 -7.64
N LEU A 76 8.47 17.63 -7.16
CA LEU A 76 9.33 16.48 -7.49
C LEU A 76 9.38 16.22 -9.00
N LYS A 77 8.23 16.29 -9.66
CA LYS A 77 8.15 16.09 -11.10
C LYS A 77 8.88 17.21 -11.87
N GLN A 78 8.73 18.44 -11.43
CA GLN A 78 9.45 19.58 -12.00
C GLN A 78 10.97 19.43 -11.86
N CYS A 79 11.41 18.81 -10.79
CA CYS A 79 12.84 18.54 -10.54
C CYS A 79 13.34 17.28 -11.26
N GLY A 80 12.51 16.60 -12.03
CA GLY A 80 12.91 15.41 -12.78
C GLY A 80 12.93 14.11 -11.98
N TYR A 81 12.38 14.09 -10.77
CA TYR A 81 12.30 12.85 -9.98
C TYR A 81 11.31 11.85 -10.58
N LYS A 82 11.68 10.59 -10.52
CA LYS A 82 10.75 9.48 -10.72
C LYS A 82 10.14 9.14 -9.37
N ILE A 83 8.85 8.87 -9.36
CA ILE A 83 8.10 8.65 -8.13
C ILE A 83 7.51 7.25 -8.13
N ALA A 84 7.68 6.54 -7.02
CA ALA A 84 7.16 5.19 -6.84
C ALA A 84 6.36 5.08 -5.54
N ILE A 85 5.27 4.32 -5.59
CA ILE A 85 4.55 3.85 -4.42
C ILE A 85 4.96 2.40 -4.19
N LEU A 86 5.51 2.10 -3.01
CA LEU A 86 5.86 0.75 -2.56
C LEU A 86 5.07 0.50 -1.29
N SER A 87 3.98 -0.26 -1.39
CA SER A 87 2.97 -0.31 -0.33
C SER A 87 2.61 -1.74 0.06
N GLY A 88 2.45 -1.96 1.36
CA GLY A 88 1.80 -3.16 1.88
C GLY A 88 0.28 -3.13 1.75
N GLY A 89 -0.30 -2.04 1.24
CA GLY A 89 -1.72 -1.92 0.93
C GLY A 89 -2.08 -2.57 -0.40
N PHE A 90 -3.04 -1.98 -1.12
CA PHE A 90 -3.64 -2.62 -2.29
C PHE A 90 -3.44 -1.81 -3.57
N THR A 91 -3.29 -2.52 -4.67
CA THR A 91 -3.03 -1.93 -6.00
C THR A 91 -4.10 -0.94 -6.43
N TYR A 92 -5.37 -1.21 -6.11
CA TYR A 92 -6.47 -0.32 -6.49
C TYR A 92 -6.23 1.12 -6.03
N PHE A 93 -5.84 1.29 -4.76
CA PHE A 93 -5.61 2.61 -4.17
C PHE A 93 -4.30 3.24 -4.67
N GLY A 94 -3.27 2.42 -4.84
CA GLY A 94 -2.01 2.88 -5.43
C GLY A 94 -2.19 3.39 -6.86
N GLU A 95 -2.94 2.67 -7.66
CA GLU A 95 -3.25 3.06 -9.04
C GLU A 95 -4.14 4.30 -9.11
N TYR A 96 -5.08 4.44 -8.17
CA TYR A 96 -5.87 5.66 -8.05
C TYR A 96 -4.98 6.88 -7.83
N LEU A 97 -4.04 6.80 -6.90
CA LEU A 97 -3.08 7.87 -6.63
C LEU A 97 -2.13 8.09 -7.80
N GLN A 98 -1.73 7.03 -8.49
CA GLN A 98 -0.91 7.11 -9.69
C GLN A 98 -1.57 7.96 -10.76
N ARG A 99 -2.83 7.72 -11.05
CA ARG A 99 -3.59 8.51 -12.02
C ARG A 99 -3.77 9.95 -11.58
N LYS A 100 -4.01 10.16 -10.29
CA LYS A 100 -4.26 11.48 -9.73
C LYS A 100 -3.01 12.37 -9.75
N TYR A 101 -1.85 11.82 -9.45
CA TYR A 101 -0.61 12.58 -9.28
C TYR A 101 0.46 12.29 -10.32
N GLY A 102 0.20 11.41 -11.26
CA GLY A 102 1.19 11.07 -12.30
C GLY A 102 2.40 10.33 -11.74
N ILE A 103 2.18 9.41 -10.80
CA ILE A 103 3.22 8.59 -10.20
C ILE A 103 3.72 7.56 -11.22
N ASP A 104 5.04 7.34 -11.29
CA ASP A 104 5.64 6.53 -12.33
C ASP A 104 5.51 5.02 -12.08
N TYR A 105 5.59 4.58 -10.82
CA TYR A 105 5.57 3.15 -10.45
C TYR A 105 4.66 2.91 -9.27
N VAL A 106 3.91 1.80 -9.31
CA VAL A 106 3.09 1.33 -8.18
C VAL A 106 3.34 -0.15 -7.97
N TYR A 107 3.77 -0.51 -6.77
CA TYR A 107 3.87 -1.90 -6.31
C TYR A 107 3.12 -2.02 -5.00
N ALA A 108 2.13 -2.87 -4.99
CA ALA A 108 1.27 -3.13 -3.85
C ALA A 108 0.68 -4.53 -3.96
N ASN A 109 -0.20 -4.90 -3.05
CA ASN A 109 -0.83 -6.22 -3.08
C ASN A 109 -2.13 -6.17 -3.87
N GLU A 110 -2.34 -7.15 -4.73
CA GLU A 110 -3.53 -7.21 -5.57
C GLU A 110 -4.58 -8.12 -4.93
N LEU A 111 -5.78 -7.58 -4.71
CA LEU A 111 -6.92 -8.35 -4.22
C LEU A 111 -7.56 -9.13 -5.36
N GLU A 112 -7.86 -10.41 -5.11
CA GLU A 112 -8.59 -11.21 -6.07
C GLU A 112 -10.08 -10.87 -6.05
N ILE A 113 -10.64 -10.61 -7.22
CA ILE A 113 -12.05 -10.26 -7.42
C ILE A 113 -12.66 -11.33 -8.31
N ASN A 114 -13.84 -11.85 -7.93
CA ASN A 114 -14.53 -12.88 -8.72
C ASN A 114 -15.39 -12.27 -9.83
N GLU A 115 -16.02 -13.14 -10.62
CA GLU A 115 -16.89 -12.76 -11.74
C GLU A 115 -18.13 -11.96 -11.33
N ASN A 116 -18.52 -12.04 -10.05
CA ASN A 116 -19.64 -11.28 -9.48
C ASN A 116 -19.21 -9.93 -8.88
N ASN A 117 -17.99 -9.50 -9.15
CA ASN A 117 -17.40 -8.26 -8.63
C ASN A 117 -17.33 -8.24 -7.10
N LYS A 118 -17.04 -9.40 -6.49
CA LYS A 118 -16.86 -9.55 -5.05
C LYS A 118 -15.43 -9.94 -4.73
N LEU A 119 -14.92 -9.47 -3.59
CA LEU A 119 -13.64 -9.93 -3.10
C LEU A 119 -13.73 -11.41 -2.70
N THR A 120 -12.74 -12.20 -3.09
CA THR A 120 -12.72 -13.64 -2.78
C THR A 120 -12.14 -13.93 -1.40
N GLY A 121 -11.52 -12.94 -0.77
CA GLY A 121 -10.78 -13.12 0.48
C GLY A 121 -9.34 -13.56 0.25
N ARG A 122 -8.87 -13.53 -0.99
CA ARG A 122 -7.49 -13.88 -1.36
C ARG A 122 -6.83 -12.72 -2.08
N TYR A 123 -5.51 -12.74 -2.12
CA TYR A 123 -4.70 -11.80 -2.89
C TYR A 123 -3.86 -12.58 -3.92
N LEU A 124 -3.42 -11.87 -4.96
CA LEU A 124 -2.65 -12.45 -6.06
C LEU A 124 -1.17 -12.04 -5.93
N GLY A 125 -0.28 -12.96 -6.26
CA GLY A 125 1.16 -12.70 -6.25
C GLY A 125 1.78 -12.70 -4.85
N ASP A 126 3.02 -12.22 -4.79
CA ASP A 126 3.78 -12.16 -3.55
C ASP A 126 3.42 -10.93 -2.73
N VAL A 127 3.46 -11.08 -1.40
CA VAL A 127 3.19 -9.98 -0.47
C VAL A 127 4.31 -8.95 -0.53
N VAL A 128 3.93 -7.67 -0.59
CA VAL A 128 4.87 -6.55 -0.48
C VAL A 128 5.07 -6.25 1.01
N ASP A 129 6.08 -6.89 1.59
CA ASP A 129 6.51 -6.67 2.97
C ASP A 129 7.70 -5.69 3.03
N GLY A 130 8.28 -5.49 4.20
CA GLY A 130 9.41 -4.57 4.37
C GLY A 130 10.63 -4.96 3.54
N LYS A 131 10.95 -6.25 3.50
CA LYS A 131 12.05 -6.77 2.69
C LYS A 131 11.81 -6.51 1.20
N ARG A 132 10.59 -6.77 0.75
CA ARG A 132 10.23 -6.56 -0.66
C ARG A 132 10.29 -5.09 -1.05
N LYS A 133 9.88 -4.19 -0.17
CA LYS A 133 10.02 -2.74 -0.41
C LYS A 133 11.47 -2.35 -0.66
N ALA A 134 12.40 -2.86 0.15
CA ALA A 134 13.83 -2.60 -0.04
C ALA A 134 14.36 -3.16 -1.36
N GLU A 135 13.95 -4.39 -1.72
CA GLU A 135 14.32 -5.01 -2.99
C GLU A 135 13.80 -4.20 -4.19
N LEU A 136 12.55 -3.73 -4.10
CA LEU A 136 11.93 -2.92 -5.15
C LEU A 136 12.62 -1.55 -5.30
N LEU A 137 13.02 -0.93 -4.21
CA LEU A 137 13.79 0.32 -4.28
C LEU A 137 15.09 0.12 -5.06
N LYS A 138 15.83 -0.94 -4.76
CA LYS A 138 17.07 -1.27 -5.45
C LYS A 138 16.83 -1.56 -6.94
N LEU A 139 15.78 -2.33 -7.23
CA LEU A 139 15.40 -2.65 -8.61
C LEU A 139 15.08 -1.40 -9.42
N LEU A 140 14.27 -0.50 -8.85
CA LEU A 140 13.89 0.74 -9.52
C LEU A 140 15.10 1.66 -9.72
N ALA A 141 16.02 1.73 -8.77
CA ALA A 141 17.27 2.47 -8.95
C ALA A 141 18.06 1.94 -10.15
N GLN A 142 18.13 0.62 -10.32
CA GLN A 142 18.78 0.00 -11.48
C GLN A 142 18.05 0.33 -12.79
N VAL A 143 16.72 0.23 -12.80
CA VAL A 143 15.89 0.54 -13.97
C VAL A 143 16.08 1.98 -14.41
N GLU A 144 16.10 2.91 -13.46
CA GLU A 144 16.27 4.34 -13.72
C GLU A 144 17.74 4.76 -13.85
N LYS A 145 18.68 3.82 -13.69
CA LYS A 145 20.12 4.04 -13.82
C LYS A 145 20.64 5.13 -12.87
N VAL A 146 20.18 5.10 -11.65
CA VAL A 146 20.63 6.00 -10.58
C VAL A 146 21.27 5.20 -9.45
N ASN A 147 22.13 5.85 -8.68
CA ASN A 147 22.72 5.25 -7.48
C ASN A 147 21.73 5.34 -6.31
N LEU A 148 21.84 4.42 -5.35
CA LEU A 148 20.99 4.48 -4.15
C LEU A 148 21.14 5.80 -3.39
N ALA A 149 22.33 6.42 -3.44
CA ALA A 149 22.54 7.75 -2.85
C ALA A 149 21.70 8.86 -3.49
N GLN A 150 21.12 8.59 -4.66
CA GLN A 150 20.24 9.52 -5.37
C GLN A 150 18.76 9.21 -5.15
N THR A 151 18.46 8.33 -4.20
CA THR A 151 17.09 7.94 -3.86
C THR A 151 16.65 8.60 -2.56
N ILE A 152 15.36 8.84 -2.45
CA ILE A 152 14.70 9.33 -1.23
C ILE A 152 13.59 8.33 -0.92
N ALA A 153 13.57 7.83 0.30
CA ALA A 153 12.49 6.96 0.78
C ALA A 153 11.76 7.64 1.92
N VAL A 154 10.44 7.49 1.95
CA VAL A 154 9.57 8.04 2.98
C VAL A 154 8.63 6.94 3.47
N GLY A 155 8.46 6.83 4.77
CA GLY A 155 7.58 5.86 5.38
C GLY A 155 7.25 6.23 6.81
N ASP A 156 6.24 5.56 7.38
CA ASP A 156 5.71 5.86 8.71
C ASP A 156 5.87 4.72 9.71
N GLY A 157 6.20 3.52 9.25
CA GLY A 157 6.17 2.33 10.09
C GLY A 157 7.47 1.53 10.10
N ALA A 158 7.55 0.58 11.04
CA ALA A 158 8.71 -0.30 11.19
C ALA A 158 8.96 -1.15 9.93
N ASN A 159 7.90 -1.48 9.18
CA ASN A 159 8.02 -2.21 7.92
C ASN A 159 8.69 -1.40 6.80
N ASP A 160 8.88 -0.10 6.99
CA ASP A 160 9.61 0.74 6.03
C ASP A 160 11.10 0.83 6.32
N LEU A 161 11.54 0.40 7.51
CA LEU A 161 12.94 0.52 7.92
C LEU A 161 13.94 -0.13 6.96
N PRO A 162 13.71 -1.34 6.44
CA PRO A 162 14.63 -1.93 5.46
C PRO A 162 14.81 -1.06 4.21
N MET A 163 13.72 -0.50 3.69
CA MET A 163 13.75 0.40 2.54
C MET A 163 14.47 1.72 2.89
N LEU A 164 14.12 2.31 4.04
CA LEU A 164 14.70 3.57 4.49
C LEU A 164 16.22 3.46 4.67
N SER A 165 16.70 2.32 5.13
CA SER A 165 18.14 2.12 5.36
C SER A 165 18.93 1.97 4.07
N GLU A 166 18.29 1.64 2.94
CA GLU A 166 18.95 1.48 1.63
C GLU A 166 18.97 2.79 0.83
N ALA A 167 18.08 3.70 1.12
CA ALA A 167 17.98 4.98 0.42
C ALA A 167 19.10 5.94 0.79
#